data_88d2f4a0702bff9893be7ed6905ff0f2
#
_entry.id   88d2f4a0702bff9893be7ed6905ff0f2
#
_cell.length_a   1.000
_cell.length_b   1.000
_cell.length_c   1.000
_cell.angle_alpha   90.00
_cell.angle_beta   90.00
_cell.angle_gamma   90.00
#
_symmetry.space_group_name_H-M   'P 1'
#
loop_
_entity.id
_entity.type
_entity.pdbx_description
1 polymer ?
#
loop_
_entity_poly.entity_id
_entity_poly.type
_entity_poly.pdbx_seq_one_letter_code
_entity_poly.pdbx_strand_id
1 'polypeptide(L)'
;MPTTLVTGATGFIGSHVARRLSERGDDVRVTMREGSSDEGLLGLDCERVRCDLLDRRAVRRALEGAERVFHSAGMVSLRRGDDSTLFRVNVGATRLLLEECLRAGVERVTFTSSVAAIGPAAPGQRGDERQLFTAGALGVPYVNSKHEAEVEALRIAAHGLSLVCVNPCIVFGAGDVYGGSTSLVRRFLLGRIPAYVDGGLNIVDVDDVAAGHLLADERGQPGERYILGGRNYTVRRLFADLGRVSGVEPPAIRLPAPAALSLARIAERGPGRPPITVNEVKSVSQWWTYSSAKAKRELGWSARPHEDTLEATVRYWMERDGDAISRSPRSQPLQYRLAARTVEGLAGAAGRAGRMLGRAS
;
A
#
# COMPACT_ATOMS: atom_id res chain seq x y z
N MET A 1 -19.22 -23.33 -12.12
CA MET A 1 -18.64 -22.03 -11.76
C MET A 1 -17.12 -22.21 -11.76
N PRO A 2 -16.31 -21.23 -12.19
CA PRO A 2 -14.87 -21.41 -12.23
C PRO A 2 -14.31 -21.50 -10.80
N THR A 3 -13.41 -22.43 -10.56
CA THR A 3 -12.66 -22.47 -9.29
C THR A 3 -11.60 -21.37 -9.33
N THR A 4 -11.75 -20.39 -8.42
CA THR A 4 -10.91 -19.20 -8.35
C THR A 4 -10.02 -19.25 -7.11
N LEU A 5 -8.70 -19.33 -7.32
CA LEU A 5 -7.71 -19.32 -6.24
C LEU A 5 -7.34 -17.89 -5.86
N VAL A 6 -7.41 -17.57 -4.56
CA VAL A 6 -6.94 -16.29 -4.01
C VAL A 6 -5.76 -16.55 -3.07
N THR A 7 -4.60 -16.03 -3.41
CA THR A 7 -3.46 -16.03 -2.48
C THR A 7 -3.42 -14.73 -1.68
N GLY A 8 -2.98 -14.81 -0.43
CA GLY A 8 -2.98 -13.63 0.45
C GLY A 8 -4.37 -13.20 0.92
N ALA A 9 -5.37 -14.08 0.85
CA ALA A 9 -6.74 -13.82 1.26
C ALA A 9 -6.89 -13.53 2.77
N THR A 10 -5.93 -13.90 3.60
CA THR A 10 -5.89 -13.50 5.02
C THR A 10 -5.44 -12.05 5.23
N GLY A 11 -4.92 -11.39 4.19
CA GLY A 11 -4.48 -10.00 4.21
C GLY A 11 -5.58 -9.01 3.81
N PHE A 12 -5.27 -7.72 3.91
CA PHE A 12 -6.24 -6.63 3.73
C PHE A 12 -6.91 -6.63 2.34
N ILE A 13 -6.14 -6.56 1.24
CA ILE A 13 -6.71 -6.55 -0.11
C ILE A 13 -7.31 -7.91 -0.46
N GLY A 14 -6.56 -9.00 -0.18
CA GLY A 14 -6.96 -10.34 -0.59
C GLY A 14 -8.26 -10.82 0.06
N SER A 15 -8.57 -10.41 1.29
CA SER A 15 -9.85 -10.74 1.95
C SER A 15 -11.05 -10.08 1.26
N HIS A 16 -10.92 -8.82 0.87
CA HIS A 16 -11.97 -8.11 0.13
C HIS A 16 -12.14 -8.65 -1.29
N VAL A 17 -11.05 -9.03 -1.96
CA VAL A 17 -11.12 -9.72 -3.27
C VAL A 17 -11.85 -11.05 -3.14
N ALA A 18 -11.47 -11.89 -2.16
CA ALA A 18 -12.11 -13.20 -1.94
C ALA A 18 -13.61 -13.05 -1.63
N ARG A 19 -13.99 -12.06 -0.83
CA ARG A 19 -15.40 -11.76 -0.51
C ARG A 19 -16.19 -11.37 -1.76
N ARG A 20 -15.67 -10.47 -2.60
CA ARG A 20 -16.34 -10.07 -3.84
C ARG A 20 -16.43 -11.20 -4.86
N LEU A 21 -15.45 -12.09 -4.92
CA LEU A 21 -15.52 -13.29 -5.76
C LEU A 21 -16.64 -14.23 -5.29
N SER A 22 -16.75 -14.48 -3.99
CA SER A 22 -17.84 -15.27 -3.42
C SER A 22 -19.21 -14.61 -3.67
N GLU A 23 -19.33 -13.28 -3.52
CA GLU A 23 -20.55 -12.52 -3.83
C GLU A 23 -20.91 -12.59 -5.33
N ARG A 24 -19.92 -12.69 -6.22
CA ARG A 24 -20.09 -12.91 -7.65
C ARG A 24 -20.56 -14.35 -7.96
N GLY A 25 -20.39 -15.27 -7.02
CA GLY A 25 -20.77 -16.68 -7.16
C GLY A 25 -19.65 -17.60 -7.62
N ASP A 26 -18.39 -17.17 -7.54
CA ASP A 26 -17.23 -18.04 -7.82
C ASP A 26 -17.12 -19.13 -6.74
N ASP A 27 -16.58 -20.30 -7.13
CA ASP A 27 -16.07 -21.29 -6.17
C ASP A 27 -14.69 -20.84 -5.68
N VAL A 28 -14.66 -20.23 -4.50
CA VAL A 28 -13.46 -19.55 -3.97
C VAL A 28 -12.59 -20.49 -3.16
N ARG A 29 -11.36 -20.67 -3.59
CA ARG A 29 -10.30 -21.33 -2.82
C ARG A 29 -9.29 -20.29 -2.34
N VAL A 30 -8.86 -20.37 -1.08
CA VAL A 30 -7.88 -19.44 -0.50
C VAL A 30 -6.65 -20.15 0.02
N THR A 31 -5.46 -19.58 -0.19
CA THR A 31 -4.25 -20.08 0.44
C THR A 31 -4.01 -19.43 1.79
N MET A 32 -3.63 -20.20 2.77
CA MET A 32 -3.26 -19.75 4.11
C MET A 32 -1.92 -20.34 4.52
N ARG A 33 -1.07 -19.54 5.14
CA ARG A 33 0.14 -20.03 5.80
C ARG A 33 -0.21 -20.54 7.20
N GLU A 34 0.60 -21.42 7.73
CA GLU A 34 0.51 -21.83 9.13
C GLU A 34 0.63 -20.59 10.05
N GLY A 35 -0.23 -20.52 11.08
CA GLY A 35 -0.27 -19.40 12.01
C GLY A 35 -0.85 -18.07 11.46
N SER A 36 -1.37 -18.05 10.23
CA SER A 36 -2.10 -16.87 9.73
C SER A 36 -3.45 -16.73 10.46
N SER A 37 -3.83 -15.50 10.83
CA SER A 37 -5.19 -15.20 11.29
C SER A 37 -6.19 -15.40 10.14
N ASP A 38 -7.34 -15.94 10.43
CA ASP A 38 -8.47 -16.08 9.51
C ASP A 38 -9.55 -15.00 9.74
N GLU A 39 -9.27 -14.02 10.59
CA GLU A 39 -10.21 -12.94 10.94
C GLU A 39 -10.79 -12.26 9.68
N GLY A 40 -9.98 -12.00 8.65
CA GLY A 40 -10.44 -11.41 7.38
C GLY A 40 -11.35 -12.33 6.55
N LEU A 41 -11.40 -13.62 6.88
CA LEU A 41 -12.21 -14.65 6.19
C LEU A 41 -13.46 -15.05 6.95
N LEU A 42 -13.76 -14.42 8.09
CA LEU A 42 -14.94 -14.71 8.88
C LEU A 42 -16.22 -14.47 8.05
N GLY A 43 -17.11 -15.48 8.08
CA GLY A 43 -18.35 -15.44 7.33
C GLY A 43 -18.21 -15.65 5.82
N LEU A 44 -17.00 -15.92 5.31
CA LEU A 44 -16.78 -16.25 3.91
C LEU A 44 -16.84 -17.77 3.70
N ASP A 45 -17.72 -18.21 2.80
CA ASP A 45 -17.74 -19.57 2.32
C ASP A 45 -16.65 -19.76 1.27
N CYS A 46 -15.61 -20.52 1.62
CA CYS A 46 -14.46 -20.78 0.75
C CYS A 46 -13.68 -22.01 1.19
N GLU A 47 -13.07 -22.69 0.22
CA GLU A 47 -12.10 -23.74 0.49
C GLU A 47 -10.80 -23.14 1.02
N ARG A 48 -10.29 -23.64 2.15
CA ARG A 48 -9.06 -23.16 2.79
C ARG A 48 -7.94 -24.18 2.61
N VAL A 49 -6.90 -23.82 1.87
CA VAL A 49 -5.75 -24.67 1.59
C VAL A 49 -4.51 -24.14 2.31
N ARG A 50 -3.86 -24.97 3.10
CA ARG A 50 -2.54 -24.65 3.68
C ARG A 50 -1.48 -24.68 2.60
N CYS A 51 -0.86 -23.53 2.34
CA CYS A 51 0.13 -23.37 1.28
C CYS A 51 1.18 -22.31 1.67
N ASP A 52 2.43 -22.72 1.74
CA ASP A 52 3.56 -21.80 1.63
C ASP A 52 3.86 -21.60 0.13
N LEU A 53 3.76 -20.37 -0.35
CA LEU A 53 4.02 -20.04 -1.76
C LEU A 53 5.49 -20.23 -2.18
N LEU A 54 6.39 -20.52 -1.24
CA LEU A 54 7.77 -20.91 -1.50
C LEU A 54 7.93 -22.43 -1.64
N ASP A 55 6.92 -23.22 -1.32
CA ASP A 55 6.88 -24.67 -1.54
C ASP A 55 6.15 -24.99 -2.85
N ARG A 56 6.93 -25.38 -3.87
CA ARG A 56 6.42 -25.74 -5.20
C ARG A 56 5.36 -26.85 -5.16
N ARG A 57 5.49 -27.82 -4.28
CA ARG A 57 4.51 -28.92 -4.15
C ARG A 57 3.21 -28.41 -3.55
N ALA A 58 3.28 -27.53 -2.54
CA ALA A 58 2.09 -26.94 -1.95
C ALA A 58 1.37 -26.04 -2.96
N VAL A 59 2.11 -25.25 -3.75
CA VAL A 59 1.53 -24.41 -4.81
C VAL A 59 0.82 -25.25 -5.86
N ARG A 60 1.42 -26.36 -6.32
CA ARG A 60 0.76 -27.27 -7.28
C ARG A 60 -0.56 -27.82 -6.75
N ARG A 61 -0.59 -28.30 -5.50
CA ARG A 61 -1.84 -28.77 -4.88
C ARG A 61 -2.89 -27.66 -4.78
N ALA A 62 -2.48 -26.44 -4.44
CA ALA A 62 -3.41 -25.32 -4.34
C ALA A 62 -4.01 -24.93 -5.71
N LEU A 63 -3.27 -25.15 -6.80
CA LEU A 63 -3.68 -24.86 -8.17
C LEU A 63 -4.50 -25.97 -8.83
N GLU A 64 -4.64 -27.17 -8.22
CA GLU A 64 -5.40 -28.27 -8.81
C GLU A 64 -6.84 -27.84 -9.13
N GLY A 65 -7.22 -27.86 -10.41
CA GLY A 65 -8.55 -27.44 -10.90
C GLY A 65 -8.84 -25.94 -10.85
N ALA A 66 -7.87 -25.10 -10.50
CA ALA A 66 -8.06 -23.65 -10.51
C ALA A 66 -7.98 -23.10 -11.93
N GLU A 67 -9.05 -22.44 -12.37
CA GLU A 67 -9.14 -21.78 -13.67
C GLU A 67 -8.60 -20.35 -13.62
N ARG A 68 -8.83 -19.66 -12.48
CA ARG A 68 -8.43 -18.27 -12.24
C ARG A 68 -7.61 -18.12 -10.96
N VAL A 69 -6.66 -17.19 -10.98
CA VAL A 69 -5.82 -16.90 -9.81
C VAL A 69 -5.76 -15.40 -9.53
N PHE A 70 -6.13 -15.01 -8.31
CA PHE A 70 -5.88 -13.67 -7.79
C PHE A 70 -4.69 -13.73 -6.84
N HIS A 71 -3.56 -13.20 -7.27
CA HIS A 71 -2.33 -13.24 -6.49
C HIS A 71 -2.15 -11.95 -5.69
N SER A 72 -2.68 -11.93 -4.46
CA SER A 72 -2.57 -10.78 -3.53
C SER A 72 -1.59 -11.01 -2.38
N ALA A 73 -0.93 -12.18 -2.34
CA ALA A 73 0.09 -12.44 -1.35
C ALA A 73 1.32 -11.56 -1.58
N GLY A 74 1.80 -10.95 -0.51
CA GLY A 74 3.00 -10.15 -0.53
C GLY A 74 3.34 -9.64 0.87
N MET A 75 4.57 -9.19 1.03
CA MET A 75 5.06 -8.61 2.28
C MET A 75 5.26 -7.10 2.09
N VAL A 76 4.77 -6.31 3.04
CA VAL A 76 5.04 -4.89 3.13
C VAL A 76 5.89 -4.65 4.38
N SER A 77 7.09 -4.13 4.20
CA SER A 77 7.93 -3.71 5.32
C SER A 77 8.86 -2.57 4.89
N LEU A 78 8.96 -1.58 5.76
CA LEU A 78 9.94 -0.48 5.65
C LEU A 78 11.01 -0.58 6.76
N ARG A 79 11.08 -1.73 7.43
CA ARG A 79 12.03 -1.99 8.51
C ARG A 79 13.38 -2.40 7.94
N ARG A 80 14.43 -2.02 8.66
CA ARG A 80 15.76 -2.51 8.39
C ARG A 80 15.87 -4.01 8.71
N GLY A 81 16.54 -4.75 7.83
CA GLY A 81 16.80 -6.18 8.00
C GLY A 81 15.76 -7.12 7.38
N ASP A 82 14.64 -6.60 6.88
CA ASP A 82 13.61 -7.41 6.21
C ASP A 82 13.90 -7.63 4.72
N ASP A 83 15.00 -7.09 4.20
CA ASP A 83 15.32 -7.01 2.78
C ASP A 83 15.29 -8.39 2.09
N SER A 84 16.05 -9.36 2.61
CA SER A 84 16.09 -10.70 2.02
C SER A 84 14.72 -11.40 2.06
N THR A 85 13.95 -11.17 3.12
CA THR A 85 12.60 -11.74 3.26
C THR A 85 11.63 -11.08 2.27
N LEU A 86 11.73 -9.76 2.07
CA LEU A 86 10.93 -9.03 1.07
C LEU A 86 11.15 -9.60 -0.33
N PHE A 87 12.42 -9.75 -0.76
CA PHE A 87 12.71 -10.30 -2.09
C PHE A 87 12.30 -11.76 -2.22
N ARG A 88 12.56 -12.58 -1.20
CA ARG A 88 12.14 -13.99 -1.21
C ARG A 88 10.62 -14.13 -1.33
N VAL A 89 9.84 -13.33 -0.56
CA VAL A 89 8.38 -13.41 -0.56
C VAL A 89 7.80 -12.71 -1.80
N ASN A 90 8.19 -11.46 -2.08
CA ASN A 90 7.54 -10.68 -3.14
C ASN A 90 7.97 -11.14 -4.53
N VAL A 91 9.25 -11.46 -4.72
CA VAL A 91 9.79 -11.88 -6.04
C VAL A 91 9.77 -13.39 -6.18
N GLY A 92 10.38 -14.10 -5.20
CA GLY A 92 10.56 -15.55 -5.28
C GLY A 92 9.23 -16.32 -5.31
N ALA A 93 8.32 -16.01 -4.38
CA ALA A 93 7.03 -16.69 -4.34
C ALA A 93 6.12 -16.31 -5.52
N THR A 94 6.14 -15.03 -5.96
CA THR A 94 5.42 -14.60 -7.17
C THR A 94 5.90 -15.36 -8.39
N ARG A 95 7.22 -15.40 -8.63
CA ARG A 95 7.80 -16.17 -9.76
C ARG A 95 7.37 -17.63 -9.70
N LEU A 96 7.53 -18.29 -8.55
CA LEU A 96 7.19 -19.70 -8.39
C LEU A 96 5.71 -19.97 -8.69
N LEU A 97 4.80 -19.17 -8.10
CA LEU A 97 3.37 -19.32 -8.35
C LEU A 97 3.02 -19.13 -9.82
N LEU A 98 3.54 -18.08 -10.47
CA LEU A 98 3.21 -17.79 -11.87
C LEU A 98 3.80 -18.81 -12.85
N GLU A 99 5.00 -19.37 -12.58
CA GLU A 99 5.54 -20.50 -13.32
C GLU A 99 4.62 -21.73 -13.23
N GLU A 100 4.10 -22.02 -12.04
CA GLU A 100 3.18 -23.15 -11.86
C GLU A 100 1.79 -22.85 -12.45
N CYS A 101 1.30 -21.61 -12.43
CA CYS A 101 0.07 -21.21 -13.14
C CYS A 101 0.21 -21.46 -14.65
N LEU A 102 1.32 -21.02 -15.25
CA LEU A 102 1.59 -21.27 -16.68
C LEU A 102 1.63 -22.77 -16.99
N ARG A 103 2.30 -23.56 -16.14
CA ARG A 103 2.40 -25.03 -16.32
C ARG A 103 1.04 -25.72 -16.15
N ALA A 104 0.21 -25.28 -15.21
CA ALA A 104 -1.10 -25.84 -14.93
C ALA A 104 -2.16 -25.44 -15.97
N GLY A 105 -1.85 -24.52 -16.87
CA GLY A 105 -2.80 -24.01 -17.86
C GLY A 105 -3.89 -23.10 -17.25
N VAL A 106 -3.57 -22.38 -16.16
CA VAL A 106 -4.48 -21.38 -15.58
C VAL A 106 -4.88 -20.37 -16.64
N GLU A 107 -6.18 -20.17 -16.80
CA GLU A 107 -6.75 -19.32 -17.86
C GLU A 107 -6.44 -17.85 -17.67
N ARG A 108 -6.47 -17.39 -16.41
CA ARG A 108 -6.30 -15.98 -16.09
C ARG A 108 -5.64 -15.76 -14.72
N VAL A 109 -4.71 -14.83 -14.67
CA VAL A 109 -4.08 -14.37 -13.42
C VAL A 109 -4.25 -12.86 -13.25
N THR A 110 -4.77 -12.44 -12.11
CA THR A 110 -4.78 -11.04 -11.69
C THR A 110 -3.77 -10.86 -10.56
N PHE A 111 -2.68 -10.14 -10.84
CA PHE A 111 -1.58 -9.93 -9.90
C PHE A 111 -1.69 -8.58 -9.19
N THR A 112 -1.73 -8.62 -7.87
CA THR A 112 -1.67 -7.42 -7.02
C THR A 112 -0.23 -6.91 -6.91
N SER A 113 0.15 -6.03 -7.80
CA SER A 113 1.39 -5.27 -7.72
C SER A 113 1.23 -4.07 -6.75
N SER A 114 1.77 -2.93 -7.08
CA SER A 114 1.66 -1.68 -6.32
C SER A 114 2.17 -0.52 -7.16
N VAL A 115 1.74 0.70 -6.89
CA VAL A 115 2.41 1.90 -7.45
C VAL A 115 3.88 2.02 -7.02
N ALA A 116 4.30 1.28 -5.98
CA ALA A 116 5.72 1.15 -5.64
C ALA A 116 6.54 0.54 -6.79
N ALA A 117 5.96 -0.33 -7.61
CA ALA A 117 6.60 -0.90 -8.80
C ALA A 117 6.77 0.13 -9.95
N ILE A 118 5.98 1.20 -9.95
CA ILE A 118 6.04 2.28 -10.94
C ILE A 118 7.01 3.38 -10.48
N GLY A 119 7.04 3.68 -9.18
CA GLY A 119 7.86 4.73 -8.58
C GLY A 119 7.14 6.09 -8.46
N PRO A 120 7.70 7.02 -7.67
CA PRO A 120 7.08 8.33 -7.43
C PRO A 120 7.11 9.22 -8.67
N ALA A 121 6.14 10.11 -8.78
CA ALA A 121 6.11 11.17 -9.77
C ALA A 121 7.04 12.34 -9.37
N ALA A 122 7.27 13.26 -10.28
CA ALA A 122 7.91 14.55 -9.95
C ALA A 122 6.95 15.42 -9.09
N PRO A 123 7.47 16.31 -8.26
CA PRO A 123 6.66 17.21 -7.46
C PRO A 123 5.62 17.97 -8.30
N GLY A 124 4.36 17.92 -7.87
CA GLY A 124 3.23 18.56 -8.57
C GLY A 124 2.73 17.84 -9.83
N GLN A 125 3.35 16.73 -10.20
CA GLN A 125 2.92 15.89 -11.32
C GLN A 125 2.15 14.65 -10.85
N ARG A 126 1.61 13.90 -11.80
CA ARG A 126 0.94 12.61 -11.58
C ARG A 126 1.60 11.57 -12.47
N GLY A 127 2.08 10.47 -11.86
CA GLY A 127 2.56 9.31 -12.60
C GLY A 127 1.42 8.56 -13.29
N ASP A 128 1.74 7.82 -14.32
CA ASP A 128 0.85 6.88 -15.00
C ASP A 128 1.57 5.54 -15.25
N GLU A 129 0.89 4.60 -15.89
CA GLU A 129 1.41 3.26 -16.18
C GLU A 129 2.61 3.25 -17.14
N ARG A 130 2.89 4.33 -17.85
CA ARG A 130 4.02 4.45 -18.81
C ARG A 130 5.28 4.98 -18.16
N GLN A 131 5.18 5.43 -16.88
CA GLN A 131 6.33 5.99 -16.16
C GLN A 131 7.45 4.96 -16.05
N LEU A 132 8.67 5.38 -16.40
CA LEU A 132 9.87 4.57 -16.21
C LEU A 132 10.22 4.50 -14.72
N PHE A 133 10.59 3.32 -14.27
CA PHE A 133 11.00 3.12 -12.89
C PHE A 133 12.40 3.70 -12.63
N THR A 134 12.46 4.72 -11.81
CA THR A 134 13.71 5.36 -11.37
C THR A 134 13.91 5.27 -9.85
N ALA A 135 12.94 4.70 -9.16
CA ALA A 135 12.91 4.66 -7.69
C ALA A 135 13.95 3.72 -7.07
N GLY A 136 14.66 2.91 -7.85
CA GLY A 136 15.74 2.06 -7.37
C GLY A 136 16.80 2.82 -6.59
N ALA A 137 17.12 4.05 -7.01
CA ALA A 137 18.08 4.94 -6.35
C ALA A 137 17.65 5.37 -4.93
N LEU A 138 16.36 5.27 -4.56
CA LEU A 138 15.90 5.51 -3.19
C LEU A 138 16.49 4.50 -2.21
N GLY A 139 16.86 3.30 -2.69
CA GLY A 139 17.36 2.21 -1.86
C GLY A 139 16.36 1.80 -0.78
N VAL A 140 15.05 1.74 -1.12
CA VAL A 140 13.99 1.25 -0.26
C VAL A 140 13.65 -0.18 -0.70
N PRO A 141 13.98 -1.21 0.08
CA PRO A 141 13.89 -2.62 -0.34
C PRO A 141 12.48 -3.03 -0.76
N TYR A 142 11.45 -2.55 -0.08
CA TYR A 142 10.06 -2.81 -0.46
C TYR A 142 9.74 -2.32 -1.88
N VAL A 143 10.15 -1.09 -2.21
CA VAL A 143 9.92 -0.47 -3.53
C VAL A 143 10.58 -1.32 -4.62
N ASN A 144 11.85 -1.69 -4.41
CA ASN A 144 12.61 -2.51 -5.35
C ASN A 144 12.01 -3.92 -5.49
N SER A 145 11.61 -4.55 -4.37
CA SER A 145 11.00 -5.89 -4.41
C SER A 145 9.67 -5.93 -5.16
N LYS A 146 8.85 -4.85 -5.08
CA LYS A 146 7.60 -4.76 -5.85
C LYS A 146 7.85 -4.55 -7.33
N HIS A 147 8.87 -3.75 -7.68
CA HIS A 147 9.26 -3.56 -9.06
C HIS A 147 9.76 -4.87 -9.69
N GLU A 148 10.69 -5.56 -9.03
CA GLU A 148 11.22 -6.82 -9.54
C GLU A 148 10.15 -7.93 -9.61
N ALA A 149 9.22 -7.97 -8.65
CA ALA A 149 8.09 -8.90 -8.71
C ALA A 149 7.18 -8.64 -9.92
N GLU A 150 6.93 -7.37 -10.26
CA GLU A 150 6.14 -7.02 -11.44
C GLU A 150 6.90 -7.33 -12.74
N VAL A 151 8.19 -7.09 -12.79
CA VAL A 151 9.05 -7.47 -13.94
C VAL A 151 9.00 -8.98 -14.16
N GLU A 152 9.14 -9.80 -13.10
CA GLU A 152 9.02 -11.25 -13.20
C GLU A 152 7.62 -11.68 -13.67
N ALA A 153 6.57 -11.05 -13.15
CA ALA A 153 5.20 -11.34 -13.57
C ALA A 153 4.97 -11.05 -15.06
N LEU A 154 5.41 -9.89 -15.52
CA LEU A 154 5.31 -9.51 -16.94
C LEU A 154 6.20 -10.39 -17.86
N ARG A 155 7.38 -10.81 -17.37
CA ARG A 155 8.23 -11.78 -18.09
C ARG A 155 7.52 -13.10 -18.30
N ILE A 156 6.84 -13.64 -17.28
CA ILE A 156 6.09 -14.89 -17.39
C ILE A 156 4.84 -14.70 -18.28
N ALA A 157 4.18 -13.56 -18.20
CA ALA A 157 3.09 -13.22 -19.12
C ALA A 157 3.53 -13.25 -20.59
N ALA A 158 4.73 -12.75 -20.90
CA ALA A 158 5.30 -12.80 -22.24
C ALA A 158 5.57 -14.24 -22.74
N HIS A 159 5.62 -15.24 -21.85
CA HIS A 159 5.70 -16.66 -22.20
C HIS A 159 4.33 -17.34 -22.36
N GLY A 160 3.23 -16.57 -22.39
CA GLY A 160 1.89 -17.04 -22.73
C GLY A 160 0.92 -17.13 -21.55
N LEU A 161 1.31 -16.73 -20.33
CA LEU A 161 0.35 -16.66 -19.23
C LEU A 161 -0.54 -15.42 -19.40
N SER A 162 -1.86 -15.61 -19.44
CA SER A 162 -2.82 -14.51 -19.48
C SER A 162 -2.85 -13.81 -18.11
N LEU A 163 -1.96 -12.84 -17.91
CA LEU A 163 -1.77 -12.13 -16.66
C LEU A 163 -2.03 -10.63 -16.83
N VAL A 164 -2.72 -10.03 -15.86
CA VAL A 164 -2.90 -8.59 -15.73
C VAL A 164 -2.37 -8.12 -14.37
N CYS A 165 -1.68 -6.96 -14.36
CA CYS A 165 -1.20 -6.36 -13.13
C CYS A 165 -2.16 -5.26 -12.66
N VAL A 166 -2.49 -5.25 -11.37
CA VAL A 166 -3.16 -4.13 -10.70
C VAL A 166 -2.17 -3.44 -9.78
N ASN A 167 -2.07 -2.12 -9.87
CA ASN A 167 -1.15 -1.31 -9.08
C ASN A 167 -1.94 -0.40 -8.12
N PRO A 168 -2.39 -0.92 -6.96
CA PRO A 168 -3.04 -0.09 -5.96
C PRO A 168 -2.11 1.00 -5.45
N CYS A 169 -2.67 2.18 -5.21
CA CYS A 169 -2.06 3.23 -4.41
C CYS A 169 -2.11 2.86 -2.92
N ILE A 170 -1.98 3.82 -2.01
CA ILE A 170 -2.08 3.53 -0.57
C ILE A 170 -3.53 3.19 -0.24
N VAL A 171 -3.75 1.98 0.21
CA VAL A 171 -5.10 1.43 0.43
C VAL A 171 -5.56 1.75 1.84
N PHE A 172 -6.71 2.40 1.97
CA PHE A 172 -7.41 2.65 3.22
C PHE A 172 -8.76 1.92 3.22
N GLY A 173 -9.44 1.89 4.36
CA GLY A 173 -10.72 1.21 4.55
C GLY A 173 -10.76 0.38 5.83
N ALA A 174 -11.84 -0.34 6.02
CA ALA A 174 -12.01 -1.29 7.12
C ALA A 174 -11.38 -2.65 6.81
N GLY A 175 -11.05 -3.44 7.84
CA GLY A 175 -10.60 -4.83 7.67
C GLY A 175 -9.08 -5.02 7.53
N ASP A 176 -8.25 -4.01 7.80
CA ASP A 176 -6.79 -4.15 7.84
C ASP A 176 -6.34 -4.82 9.15
N VAL A 177 -6.57 -6.12 9.24
CA VAL A 177 -6.32 -6.94 10.43
C VAL A 177 -4.87 -6.85 10.92
N TYR A 178 -3.92 -6.75 10.00
CA TYR A 178 -2.49 -6.70 10.33
C TYR A 178 -1.95 -5.29 10.54
N GLY A 179 -2.77 -4.25 10.34
CA GLY A 179 -2.35 -2.85 10.48
C GLY A 179 -1.25 -2.49 9.48
N GLY A 180 -1.47 -2.76 8.21
CA GLY A 180 -0.57 -2.40 7.11
C GLY A 180 -0.61 -0.90 6.81
N SER A 181 -1.17 -0.51 5.68
CA SER A 181 -1.25 0.90 5.25
C SER A 181 -2.12 1.77 6.17
N THR A 182 -3.18 1.21 6.75
CA THR A 182 -4.07 1.93 7.66
C THR A 182 -3.45 2.20 9.04
N SER A 183 -2.29 1.60 9.35
CA SER A 183 -1.53 1.90 10.59
C SER A 183 -1.17 3.38 10.72
N LEU A 184 -1.06 4.10 9.60
CA LEU A 184 -0.88 5.56 9.60
C LEU A 184 -2.06 6.25 10.30
N VAL A 185 -3.29 5.87 9.96
CA VAL A 185 -4.52 6.42 10.58
C VAL A 185 -4.58 6.04 12.06
N ARG A 186 -4.31 4.77 12.39
CA ARG A 186 -4.23 4.31 13.77
C ARG A 186 -3.23 5.12 14.62
N ARG A 187 -2.00 5.31 14.11
CA ARG A 187 -0.97 6.11 14.78
C ARG A 187 -1.40 7.58 14.95
N PHE A 188 -2.10 8.12 13.96
CA PHE A 188 -2.67 9.46 14.03
C PHE A 188 -3.70 9.57 15.14
N LEU A 189 -4.68 8.66 15.18
CA LEU A 189 -5.74 8.63 16.21
C LEU A 189 -5.18 8.46 17.63
N LEU A 190 -4.07 7.74 17.77
CA LEU A 190 -3.35 7.58 19.04
C LEU A 190 -2.45 8.77 19.40
N GLY A 191 -2.46 9.88 18.63
CA GLY A 191 -1.61 11.04 18.87
C GLY A 191 -0.10 10.77 18.74
N ARG A 192 0.29 9.69 18.03
CA ARG A 192 1.68 9.22 17.93
C ARG A 192 2.45 9.79 16.73
N ILE A 193 1.91 10.81 16.08
CA ILE A 193 2.55 11.48 14.94
C ILE A 193 2.75 12.95 15.29
N PRO A 194 3.89 13.33 15.91
CA PRO A 194 4.13 14.72 16.31
C PRO A 194 4.56 15.62 15.16
N ALA A 195 5.11 15.03 14.10
CA ALA A 195 5.69 15.76 12.98
C ALA A 195 5.45 15.02 11.65
N TYR A 196 5.53 15.75 10.55
CA TYR A 196 5.43 15.20 9.20
C TYR A 196 6.50 15.77 8.28
N VAL A 197 6.76 15.07 7.19
CA VAL A 197 7.63 15.51 6.09
C VAL A 197 6.74 15.82 4.90
N ASP A 198 7.11 16.82 4.09
CA ASP A 198 6.42 17.08 2.84
C ASP A 198 6.56 15.92 1.87
N GLY A 199 5.47 15.64 1.19
CA GLY A 199 5.37 14.62 0.17
C GLY A 199 3.96 14.56 -0.38
N GLY A 200 3.77 13.75 -1.40
CA GLY A 200 2.47 13.46 -1.98
C GLY A 200 2.14 11.98 -1.85
N LEU A 201 0.85 11.68 -1.72
CA LEU A 201 0.38 10.31 -1.67
C LEU A 201 -1.02 10.23 -2.29
N ASN A 202 -1.36 9.07 -2.82
CA ASN A 202 -2.68 8.80 -3.36
C ASN A 202 -3.35 7.75 -2.49
N ILE A 203 -4.57 8.03 -2.05
CA ILE A 203 -5.39 7.15 -1.20
C ILE A 203 -6.52 6.57 -2.02
N VAL A 204 -6.75 5.28 -1.87
CA VAL A 204 -7.84 4.54 -2.50
C VAL A 204 -8.51 3.61 -1.49
N ASP A 205 -9.80 3.38 -1.64
CA ASP A 205 -10.57 2.47 -0.79
C ASP A 205 -10.28 1.01 -1.12
N VAL A 206 -10.23 0.15 -0.11
CA VAL A 206 -9.97 -1.28 -0.28
C VAL A 206 -11.06 -1.99 -1.10
N ASP A 207 -12.32 -1.59 -0.93
CA ASP A 207 -13.41 -2.18 -1.71
C ASP A 207 -13.37 -1.77 -3.18
N ASP A 208 -12.92 -0.53 -3.46
CA ASP A 208 -12.71 -0.07 -4.84
C ASP A 208 -11.51 -0.77 -5.47
N VAL A 209 -10.47 -1.04 -4.67
CA VAL A 209 -9.33 -1.87 -5.09
C VAL A 209 -9.80 -3.29 -5.42
N ALA A 210 -10.59 -3.91 -4.55
CA ALA A 210 -11.13 -5.25 -4.80
C ALA A 210 -12.03 -5.28 -6.05
N ALA A 211 -12.91 -4.29 -6.23
CA ALA A 211 -13.69 -4.14 -7.45
C ALA A 211 -12.81 -3.99 -8.70
N GLY A 212 -11.72 -3.22 -8.59
CA GLY A 212 -10.76 -3.05 -9.66
C GLY A 212 -10.02 -4.35 -10.04
N HIS A 213 -9.79 -5.25 -9.08
CA HIS A 213 -9.23 -6.58 -9.37
C HIS A 213 -10.18 -7.42 -10.21
N LEU A 214 -11.48 -7.46 -9.87
CA LEU A 214 -12.47 -8.20 -10.64
C LEU A 214 -12.63 -7.63 -12.06
N LEU A 215 -12.69 -6.30 -12.17
CA LEU A 215 -12.76 -5.63 -13.47
C LEU A 215 -11.49 -5.87 -14.32
N ALA A 216 -10.32 -5.91 -13.71
CA ALA A 216 -9.07 -6.23 -14.41
C ALA A 216 -9.03 -7.69 -14.87
N ASP A 217 -9.57 -8.62 -14.08
CA ASP A 217 -9.75 -10.01 -14.46
C ASP A 217 -10.66 -10.14 -15.70
N GLU A 218 -11.78 -9.42 -15.71
CA GLU A 218 -12.79 -9.50 -16.76
C GLU A 218 -12.41 -8.77 -18.05
N ARG A 219 -11.82 -7.57 -17.93
CA ARG A 219 -11.65 -6.61 -19.04
C ARG A 219 -10.20 -6.21 -19.30
N GLY A 220 -9.30 -6.46 -18.36
CA GLY A 220 -7.90 -6.05 -18.48
C GLY A 220 -7.20 -6.79 -19.62
N GLN A 221 -6.35 -6.09 -20.36
CA GLN A 221 -5.55 -6.69 -21.43
C GLN A 221 -4.38 -7.50 -20.83
N PRO A 222 -4.13 -8.72 -21.29
CA PRO A 222 -2.98 -9.49 -20.85
C PRO A 222 -1.65 -8.74 -21.06
N GLY A 223 -0.76 -8.82 -20.08
CA GLY A 223 0.52 -8.09 -20.09
C GLY A 223 0.43 -6.62 -19.70
N GLU A 224 -0.77 -6.08 -19.49
CA GLU A 224 -0.97 -4.69 -19.11
C GLU A 224 -1.04 -4.50 -17.59
N ARG A 225 -0.80 -3.26 -17.15
CA ARG A 225 -0.91 -2.83 -15.75
C ARG A 225 -1.90 -1.67 -15.61
N TYR A 226 -2.60 -1.63 -14.48
CA TYR A 226 -3.66 -0.67 -14.19
C TYR A 226 -3.50 -0.07 -12.81
N ILE A 227 -3.32 1.24 -12.74
CA ILE A 227 -3.24 1.98 -11.47
C ILE A 227 -4.64 2.13 -10.89
N LEU A 228 -4.83 1.61 -9.68
CA LEU A 228 -6.04 1.81 -8.89
C LEU A 228 -5.76 2.87 -7.82
N GLY A 229 -6.02 4.12 -8.14
CA GLY A 229 -5.77 5.26 -7.26
C GLY A 229 -7.00 6.16 -7.15
N GLY A 230 -7.30 6.59 -5.94
CA GLY A 230 -8.38 7.53 -5.66
C GLY A 230 -7.88 8.97 -5.68
N ARG A 231 -7.85 9.63 -4.50
CA ARG A 231 -7.46 11.03 -4.38
C ARG A 231 -5.98 11.23 -4.11
N ASN A 232 -5.38 12.15 -4.85
CA ASN A 232 -4.02 12.64 -4.57
C ASN A 232 -4.05 13.69 -3.45
N TYR A 233 -3.16 13.52 -2.46
CA TYR A 233 -2.99 14.38 -1.32
C TYR A 233 -1.55 14.89 -1.20
N THR A 234 -1.39 16.07 -0.59
CA THR A 234 -0.18 16.35 0.18
C THR A 234 -0.32 15.70 1.56
N VAL A 235 0.79 15.33 2.20
CA VAL A 235 0.78 14.77 3.57
C VAL A 235 0.06 15.69 4.55
N ARG A 236 0.30 17.01 4.44
CA ARG A 236 -0.39 18.04 5.24
C ARG A 236 -1.91 17.99 5.08
N ARG A 237 -2.39 17.88 3.82
CA ARG A 237 -3.84 17.85 3.55
C ARG A 237 -4.49 16.58 4.08
N LEU A 238 -3.82 15.44 3.96
CA LEU A 238 -4.34 14.20 4.53
C LEU A 238 -4.55 14.31 6.04
N PHE A 239 -3.55 14.82 6.78
CA PHE A 239 -3.70 14.99 8.22
C PHE A 239 -4.78 15.99 8.58
N ALA A 240 -4.97 17.07 7.82
CA ALA A 240 -6.06 18.01 8.04
C ALA A 240 -7.43 17.35 7.86
N ASP A 241 -7.60 16.53 6.81
CA ASP A 241 -8.87 15.82 6.56
C ASP A 241 -9.11 14.72 7.61
N LEU A 242 -8.08 13.98 8.02
CA LEU A 242 -8.18 13.03 9.15
C LEU A 242 -8.56 13.75 10.46
N GLY A 243 -7.99 14.91 10.70
CA GLY A 243 -8.34 15.73 11.88
C GLY A 243 -9.80 16.17 11.87
N ARG A 244 -10.32 16.57 10.71
CA ARG A 244 -11.73 16.95 10.54
C ARG A 244 -12.68 15.77 10.80
N VAL A 245 -12.33 14.56 10.34
CA VAL A 245 -13.16 13.36 10.51
C VAL A 245 -13.09 12.82 11.93
N SER A 246 -11.93 12.86 12.58
CA SER A 246 -11.71 12.20 13.88
C SER A 246 -11.78 13.13 15.10
N GLY A 247 -11.68 14.45 14.90
CA GLY A 247 -11.54 15.43 15.97
C GLY A 247 -10.16 15.43 16.66
N VAL A 248 -9.16 14.72 16.09
CA VAL A 248 -7.77 14.71 16.58
C VAL A 248 -6.97 15.82 15.91
N GLU A 249 -6.22 16.60 16.69
CA GLU A 249 -5.41 17.72 16.17
C GLU A 249 -4.29 17.19 15.23
N PRO A 250 -4.16 17.73 14.00
CA PRO A 250 -3.11 17.34 13.07
C PRO A 250 -1.68 17.59 13.61
N PRO A 251 -0.65 16.87 13.12
CA PRO A 251 0.72 17.13 13.49
C PRO A 251 1.12 18.58 13.23
N ALA A 252 1.68 19.25 14.22
CA ALA A 252 2.02 20.68 14.14
C ALA A 252 3.38 20.93 13.47
N ILE A 253 4.33 19.99 13.59
CA ILE A 253 5.72 20.18 13.18
C ILE A 253 5.93 19.67 11.76
N ARG A 254 6.31 20.56 10.84
CA ARG A 254 6.82 20.20 9.52
C ARG A 254 8.33 20.07 9.59
N LEU A 255 8.86 18.89 9.30
CA LEU A 255 10.30 18.63 9.27
C LEU A 255 10.83 18.62 7.83
N PRO A 256 11.95 19.29 7.56
CA PRO A 256 12.68 19.07 6.31
C PRO A 256 13.16 17.61 6.21
N ALA A 257 13.10 17.02 5.01
CA ALA A 257 13.49 15.62 4.80
C ALA A 257 14.90 15.27 5.32
N PRO A 258 15.96 16.11 5.15
CA PRO A 258 17.28 15.82 5.71
C PRO A 258 17.28 15.73 7.24
N ALA A 259 16.54 16.60 7.92
CA ALA A 259 16.42 16.59 9.38
C ALA A 259 15.68 15.31 9.85
N ALA A 260 14.58 14.96 9.20
CA ALA A 260 13.84 13.74 9.48
C ALA A 260 14.69 12.47 9.26
N LEU A 261 15.51 12.42 8.20
CA LEU A 261 16.45 11.33 7.93
C LEU A 261 17.51 11.20 9.03
N SER A 262 18.04 12.33 9.52
CA SER A 262 19.02 12.31 10.60
C SER A 262 18.42 11.78 11.90
N LEU A 263 17.20 12.20 12.24
CA LEU A 263 16.45 11.71 13.40
C LEU A 263 16.14 10.21 13.27
N ALA A 264 15.71 9.75 12.09
CA ALA A 264 15.43 8.34 11.85
C ALA A 264 16.68 7.47 11.99
N ARG A 265 17.85 7.92 11.49
CA ARG A 265 19.14 7.23 11.66
C ARG A 265 19.54 7.10 13.13
N ILE A 266 19.30 8.13 13.94
CA ILE A 266 19.55 8.08 15.38
C ILE A 266 18.57 7.10 16.06
N ALA A 267 17.29 7.18 15.73
CA ALA A 267 16.26 6.31 16.28
C ALA A 267 16.52 4.82 15.99
N GLU A 268 17.00 4.50 14.77
CA GLU A 268 17.35 3.11 14.38
C GLU A 268 18.59 2.53 15.10
N ARG A 269 19.39 3.36 15.77
CA ARG A 269 20.52 2.90 16.59
C ARG A 269 20.12 2.58 18.02
N GLY A 270 18.96 3.07 18.46
CA GLY A 270 18.41 2.80 19.78
C GLY A 270 17.88 1.37 19.93
N PRO A 271 17.69 0.89 21.16
CA PRO A 271 17.06 -0.40 21.41
C PRO A 271 15.56 -0.36 21.08
N GLY A 272 15.04 -1.49 20.63
CA GLY A 272 13.61 -1.67 20.37
C GLY A 272 13.14 -1.18 18.99
N ARG A 273 11.82 -0.95 18.85
CA ARG A 273 11.22 -0.49 17.60
C ARG A 273 11.35 1.04 17.48
N PRO A 274 12.03 1.55 16.45
CA PRO A 274 12.11 2.98 16.24
C PRO A 274 10.71 3.54 15.89
N PRO A 275 10.38 4.76 16.35
CA PRO A 275 9.12 5.41 16.04
C PRO A 275 8.95 5.75 14.54
N ILE A 276 10.06 5.90 13.84
CA ILE A 276 10.17 6.11 12.39
C ILE A 276 11.46 5.49 11.87
N THR A 277 11.44 4.89 10.69
CA THR A 277 12.60 4.31 10.01
C THR A 277 13.14 5.21 8.91
N VAL A 278 14.40 5.00 8.52
CA VAL A 278 15.01 5.70 7.38
C VAL A 278 14.23 5.41 6.09
N ASN A 279 13.79 4.16 5.88
CA ASN A 279 13.00 3.78 4.71
C ASN A 279 11.61 4.43 4.69
N GLU A 280 10.96 4.59 5.85
CA GLU A 280 9.72 5.37 5.95
C GLU A 280 9.94 6.83 5.53
N VAL A 281 10.97 7.49 6.07
CA VAL A 281 11.26 8.90 5.69
C VAL A 281 11.58 9.04 4.21
N LYS A 282 12.44 8.16 3.66
CA LYS A 282 12.75 8.13 2.22
C LYS A 282 11.49 7.98 1.38
N SER A 283 10.57 7.12 1.80
CA SER A 283 9.31 6.87 1.09
C SER A 283 8.35 8.06 1.20
N VAL A 284 8.04 8.52 2.43
CA VAL A 284 7.01 9.57 2.62
C VAL A 284 7.44 10.95 2.08
N SER A 285 8.73 11.19 1.88
CA SER A 285 9.25 12.43 1.28
C SER A 285 9.13 12.48 -0.24
N GLN A 286 8.61 11.44 -0.88
CA GLN A 286 8.39 11.38 -2.33
C GLN A 286 6.95 11.78 -2.69
N TRP A 287 6.70 11.89 -4.01
CA TRP A 287 5.39 12.24 -4.57
C TRP A 287 4.74 11.00 -5.21
N TRP A 288 4.07 10.20 -4.38
CA TRP A 288 3.30 9.02 -4.80
C TRP A 288 1.90 9.45 -5.29
N THR A 289 1.87 10.30 -6.31
CA THR A 289 0.67 10.89 -6.90
C THR A 289 0.46 10.35 -8.29
N TYR A 290 -0.76 9.86 -8.59
CA TYR A 290 -1.02 9.09 -9.81
C TYR A 290 -2.33 9.47 -10.48
N SER A 291 -2.44 9.06 -11.75
CA SER A 291 -3.65 9.11 -12.56
C SER A 291 -4.17 7.68 -12.77
N SER A 292 -5.44 7.46 -12.53
CA SER A 292 -6.14 6.20 -12.84
C SER A 292 -6.96 6.29 -14.14
N ALA A 293 -6.57 7.18 -15.05
CA ALA A 293 -7.30 7.42 -16.29
C ALA A 293 -7.39 6.18 -17.18
N LYS A 294 -6.36 5.31 -17.19
CA LYS A 294 -6.34 4.06 -17.92
C LYS A 294 -7.36 3.08 -17.35
N ALA A 295 -7.34 2.85 -16.03
CA ALA A 295 -8.31 1.97 -15.37
C ALA A 295 -9.76 2.45 -15.60
N LYS A 296 -10.00 3.76 -15.54
CA LYS A 296 -11.31 4.34 -15.84
C LYS A 296 -11.75 4.08 -17.28
N ARG A 297 -10.88 4.29 -18.24
CA ARG A 297 -11.18 4.16 -19.66
C ARG A 297 -11.37 2.72 -20.10
N GLU A 298 -10.48 1.82 -19.65
CA GLU A 298 -10.40 0.46 -20.19
C GLU A 298 -11.15 -0.56 -19.34
N LEU A 299 -11.23 -0.35 -18.02
CA LEU A 299 -11.95 -1.25 -17.12
C LEU A 299 -13.34 -0.72 -16.73
N GLY A 300 -13.62 0.56 -16.93
CA GLY A 300 -14.81 1.23 -16.40
C GLY A 300 -14.73 1.44 -14.88
N TRP A 301 -13.53 1.40 -14.31
CA TRP A 301 -13.31 1.51 -12.88
C TRP A 301 -13.41 2.96 -12.39
N SER A 302 -13.91 3.16 -11.17
CA SER A 302 -13.92 4.46 -10.51
C SER A 302 -13.76 4.28 -9.00
N ALA A 303 -13.09 5.25 -8.35
CA ALA A 303 -13.01 5.30 -6.90
C ALA A 303 -14.20 6.07 -6.33
N ARG A 304 -14.64 5.68 -5.13
CA ARG A 304 -15.64 6.40 -4.33
C ARG A 304 -15.13 7.77 -3.86
N PRO A 305 -16.00 8.64 -3.30
CA PRO A 305 -15.58 9.84 -2.60
C PRO A 305 -14.56 9.51 -1.50
N HIS A 306 -13.51 10.31 -1.41
CA HIS A 306 -12.42 10.04 -0.47
C HIS A 306 -12.82 10.25 1.00
N GLU A 307 -13.83 11.05 1.23
CA GLU A 307 -14.42 11.26 2.55
C GLU A 307 -14.93 9.93 3.12
N ASP A 308 -15.66 9.16 2.34
CA ASP A 308 -16.23 7.86 2.73
C ASP A 308 -15.10 6.89 3.15
N THR A 309 -14.00 6.88 2.40
CA THR A 309 -12.82 6.07 2.69
C THR A 309 -12.15 6.46 4.01
N LEU A 310 -11.98 7.77 4.25
CA LEU A 310 -11.39 8.25 5.49
C LEU A 310 -12.29 7.95 6.69
N GLU A 311 -13.60 8.18 6.56
CA GLU A 311 -14.58 7.87 7.60
C GLU A 311 -14.63 6.38 7.94
N ALA A 312 -14.68 5.52 6.93
CA ALA A 312 -14.67 4.07 7.12
C ALA A 312 -13.39 3.60 7.83
N THR A 313 -12.23 4.16 7.46
CA THR A 313 -10.95 3.82 8.09
C THR A 313 -10.87 4.29 9.54
N VAL A 314 -11.31 5.52 9.81
CA VAL A 314 -11.34 6.08 11.18
C VAL A 314 -12.30 5.28 12.05
N ARG A 315 -13.50 4.97 11.56
CA ARG A 315 -14.51 4.16 12.26
C ARG A 315 -13.96 2.78 12.61
N TYR A 316 -13.35 2.09 11.66
CA TYR A 316 -12.73 0.78 11.87
C TYR A 316 -11.73 0.78 13.04
N TRP A 317 -10.83 1.77 13.08
CA TRP A 317 -9.84 1.85 14.17
C TRP A 317 -10.45 2.29 15.49
N MET A 318 -11.49 3.15 15.46
CA MET A 318 -12.26 3.54 16.65
C MET A 318 -13.00 2.34 17.28
N GLU A 319 -13.54 1.45 16.46
CA GLU A 319 -14.20 0.21 16.92
C GLU A 319 -13.17 -0.80 17.44
N ARG A 320 -12.05 -0.95 16.76
CA ARG A 320 -11.03 -1.96 17.09
C ARG A 320 -10.15 -1.59 18.28
N ASP A 321 -9.74 -0.35 18.38
CA ASP A 321 -8.80 0.18 19.40
C ASP A 321 -9.42 1.30 20.24
N GLY A 322 -10.74 1.38 20.35
CA GLY A 322 -11.49 2.48 20.96
C GLY A 322 -11.02 2.86 22.36
N ASP A 323 -10.72 1.87 23.21
CA ASP A 323 -10.20 2.10 24.57
C ASP A 323 -8.85 2.81 24.58
N ALA A 324 -7.95 2.43 23.69
CA ALA A 324 -6.63 3.06 23.59
C ALA A 324 -6.73 4.46 22.96
N ILE A 325 -7.58 4.62 21.95
CA ILE A 325 -7.79 5.90 21.26
C ILE A 325 -8.50 6.91 22.17
N SER A 326 -9.49 6.50 22.94
CA SER A 326 -10.23 7.38 23.86
C SER A 326 -9.36 7.92 25.00
N ARG A 327 -8.34 7.15 25.42
CA ARG A 327 -7.35 7.58 26.43
C ARG A 327 -6.21 8.41 25.84
N SER A 328 -6.12 8.52 24.53
CA SER A 328 -5.03 9.23 23.85
C SER A 328 -5.34 10.74 23.78
N PRO A 329 -4.30 11.60 23.83
CA PRO A 329 -4.51 13.05 23.74
C PRO A 329 -5.06 13.41 22.36
N ARG A 330 -6.17 14.15 22.33
CA ARG A 330 -6.75 14.67 21.07
C ARG A 330 -6.03 15.92 20.57
N SER A 331 -5.27 16.59 21.43
CA SER A 331 -4.48 17.78 21.08
C SER A 331 -3.00 17.52 21.15
N GLN A 332 -2.24 18.20 20.31
CA GLN A 332 -0.79 18.13 20.31
C GLN A 332 -0.23 18.77 21.60
N PRO A 333 0.76 18.16 22.28
CA PRO A 333 1.43 18.75 23.43
C PRO A 333 1.93 20.18 23.14
N LEU A 334 1.77 21.10 24.11
CA LEU A 334 2.12 22.51 23.94
C LEU A 334 3.57 22.71 23.45
N GLN A 335 4.49 21.88 23.94
CA GLN A 335 5.90 21.90 23.51
C GLN A 335 6.06 21.65 22.00
N TYR A 336 5.25 20.80 21.37
CA TYR A 336 5.29 20.57 19.92
C TYR A 336 4.71 21.75 19.14
N ARG A 337 3.66 22.38 19.68
CA ARG A 337 3.07 23.60 19.08
C ARG A 337 4.04 24.79 19.13
N LEU A 338 4.81 24.92 20.22
CA LEU A 338 5.86 25.94 20.34
C LEU A 338 7.04 25.64 19.41
N ALA A 339 7.53 24.38 19.39
CA ALA A 339 8.60 23.96 18.48
C ALA A 339 8.24 24.18 17.01
N ALA A 340 6.99 23.94 16.60
CA ALA A 340 6.51 24.20 15.24
C ALA A 340 6.67 25.68 14.84
N ARG A 341 6.29 26.61 15.71
CA ARG A 341 6.46 28.06 15.48
C ARG A 341 7.91 28.46 15.31
N THR A 342 8.81 27.86 16.10
CA THR A 342 10.25 28.12 16.02
C THR A 342 10.83 27.62 14.69
N VAL A 343 10.46 26.40 14.28
CA VAL A 343 10.92 25.82 12.99
C VAL A 343 10.39 26.61 11.81
N GLU A 344 9.13 27.03 11.81
CA GLU A 344 8.54 27.87 10.77
C GLU A 344 9.19 29.25 10.71
N GLY A 345 9.46 29.85 11.87
CA GLY A 345 10.18 31.14 11.97
C GLY A 345 11.58 31.08 11.37
N LEU A 346 12.35 30.04 11.68
CA LEU A 346 13.70 29.81 11.14
C LEU A 346 13.68 29.54 9.62
N ALA A 347 12.74 28.72 9.16
CA ALA A 347 12.57 28.44 7.72
C ALA A 347 12.15 29.69 6.93
N GLY A 348 11.28 30.53 7.52
CA GLY A 348 10.89 31.81 6.95
C GLY A 348 12.02 32.84 6.88
N ALA A 349 12.92 32.85 7.87
CA ALA A 349 14.10 33.71 7.88
C ALA A 349 15.13 33.28 6.85
N ALA A 350 15.43 31.97 6.76
CA ALA A 350 16.33 31.42 5.74
C ALA A 350 15.84 31.66 4.31
N GLY A 351 14.53 31.50 4.07
CA GLY A 351 13.92 31.77 2.76
C GLY A 351 13.94 33.28 2.36
N ARG A 352 13.93 34.19 3.32
CA ARG A 352 14.11 35.63 3.09
C ARG A 352 15.56 35.99 2.77
N ALA A 353 16.51 35.41 3.54
CA ALA A 353 17.95 35.61 3.30
C ALA A 353 18.39 35.11 1.92
N GLY A 354 17.91 33.91 1.51
CA GLY A 354 18.21 33.37 0.17
C GLY A 354 17.65 34.21 -0.98
N ARG A 355 16.48 34.84 -0.80
CA ARG A 355 15.91 35.77 -1.80
C ARG A 355 16.63 37.14 -1.88
N MET A 356 17.25 37.58 -0.79
CA MET A 356 18.06 38.79 -0.78
C MET A 356 19.42 38.59 -1.50
N LEU A 357 20.04 37.41 -1.29
CA LEU A 357 21.30 37.05 -1.94
C LEU A 357 21.14 36.79 -3.45
N GLY A 358 20.00 36.18 -3.88
CA GLY A 358 19.71 35.94 -5.29
C GLY A 358 19.23 37.18 -6.09
N ARG A 359 19.08 38.37 -5.47
CA ARG A 359 18.82 39.66 -6.13
C ARG A 359 20.04 40.54 -6.26
N ALA A 360 21.18 40.09 -5.71
CA ALA A 360 22.44 40.81 -5.73
C ALA A 360 23.48 40.22 -6.71
N SER A 361 23.09 39.21 -7.46
CA SER A 361 23.79 38.60 -8.60
C SER A 361 22.93 38.78 -9.88
#